data_e6e167cec80e64dcfb5c450db89a250e
#
_entry.id   e6e167cec80e64dcfb5c450db89a250e
#
_cell.length_a   1.000
_cell.length_b   1.000
_cell.length_c   1.000
_cell.angle_alpha   90.00
_cell.angle_beta   90.00
_cell.angle_gamma   90.00
#
_symmetry.space_group_name_H-M   'P 1'
#
loop_
_entity.id
_entity.type
_entity.pdbx_description
1 polymer ?
#
loop_
_entity_poly.entity_id
_entity_poly.type
_entity_poly.pdbx_seq_one_letter_code
_entity_poly.pdbx_strand_id
1 'polypeptide(L)'
;MQKFSWLILLVSFSTIVLAQDKEAATIAQTATEEFRVKREENFEFVQKPQITKDGNNFNISFETKGLCDVSIAIENPEGKILRHLVSGVLGPKAPAPLQKNSKVQKVVWDGKNDQEIYVKDADRDACTIRVSLGLKPQFEKTMFWSPYQRIGSKTPVLSACDEGVLVFDGRGVDHLRLFDH
;
A
#
# COMPACT_ATOMS: atom_id res chain seq x y z
N MET A 1 39.51 -51.15 -24.39
CA MET A 1 39.69 -49.82 -23.82
C MET A 1 38.59 -48.85 -24.31
N GLN A 2 37.32 -49.08 -23.96
CA GLN A 2 36.22 -48.25 -24.52
C GLN A 2 35.07 -48.02 -23.49
N LYS A 3 35.30 -48.21 -22.21
CA LYS A 3 34.27 -48.03 -21.17
C LYS A 3 34.44 -46.79 -20.27
N PHE A 4 35.47 -45.99 -20.45
CA PHE A 4 35.75 -44.81 -19.61
C PHE A 4 35.21 -43.47 -20.15
N SER A 5 34.85 -43.41 -21.43
CA SER A 5 34.41 -42.12 -22.04
C SER A 5 32.98 -41.73 -21.72
N TRP A 6 32.11 -42.68 -21.39
CA TRP A 6 30.69 -42.41 -21.13
C TRP A 6 30.40 -41.88 -19.73
N LEU A 7 31.24 -42.21 -18.77
CA LEU A 7 31.04 -41.78 -17.39
C LEU A 7 31.36 -40.29 -17.18
N ILE A 8 32.34 -39.77 -17.93
CA ILE A 8 32.75 -38.37 -17.91
C ILE A 8 31.68 -37.47 -18.53
N LEU A 9 31.03 -37.94 -19.61
CA LEU A 9 29.98 -37.17 -20.30
C LEU A 9 28.71 -37.02 -19.46
N LEU A 10 28.34 -38.05 -18.71
CA LEU A 10 27.16 -38.01 -17.81
C LEU A 10 27.36 -37.07 -16.62
N VAL A 11 28.56 -37.00 -16.04
CA VAL A 11 28.87 -36.12 -14.91
C VAL A 11 28.91 -34.65 -15.37
N SER A 12 29.40 -34.36 -16.59
CA SER A 12 29.42 -32.99 -17.10
C SER A 12 28.01 -32.47 -17.44
N PHE A 13 27.11 -33.35 -17.90
CA PHE A 13 25.73 -32.95 -18.20
C PHE A 13 24.92 -32.63 -16.96
N SER A 14 25.07 -33.41 -15.87
CA SER A 14 24.38 -33.18 -14.61
C SER A 14 24.86 -31.90 -13.88
N THR A 15 26.16 -31.56 -14.01
CA THR A 15 26.69 -30.31 -13.44
C THR A 15 26.23 -29.07 -14.16
N ILE A 16 26.04 -29.14 -15.47
CA ILE A 16 25.53 -28.01 -16.28
C ILE A 16 24.06 -27.74 -15.94
N VAL A 17 23.22 -28.77 -15.83
CA VAL A 17 21.80 -28.62 -15.45
C VAL A 17 21.65 -28.01 -14.05
N LEU A 18 22.42 -28.51 -13.08
CA LEU A 18 22.40 -27.97 -11.71
C LEU A 18 22.90 -26.53 -11.62
N ALA A 19 23.83 -26.12 -12.49
CA ALA A 19 24.31 -24.74 -12.55
C ALA A 19 23.26 -23.80 -13.14
N GLN A 20 22.55 -24.22 -14.19
CA GLN A 20 21.47 -23.43 -14.80
C GLN A 20 20.29 -23.23 -13.84
N ASP A 21 19.90 -24.27 -13.09
CA ASP A 21 18.83 -24.16 -12.10
C ASP A 21 19.19 -23.21 -10.95
N LYS A 22 20.43 -23.21 -10.50
CA LYS A 22 20.91 -22.29 -9.47
C LYS A 22 20.96 -20.84 -9.97
N GLU A 23 21.42 -20.62 -11.21
CA GLU A 23 21.47 -19.30 -11.79
C GLU A 23 20.08 -18.73 -12.03
N ALA A 24 19.13 -19.52 -12.56
CA ALA A 24 17.74 -19.15 -12.72
C ALA A 24 17.07 -18.83 -11.39
N ALA A 25 17.29 -19.63 -10.35
CA ALA A 25 16.78 -19.39 -9.02
C ALA A 25 17.35 -18.11 -8.39
N THR A 26 18.63 -17.82 -8.60
CA THR A 26 19.29 -16.60 -8.13
C THR A 26 18.73 -15.36 -8.84
N ILE A 27 18.52 -15.41 -10.15
CA ILE A 27 17.95 -14.31 -10.93
C ILE A 27 16.49 -14.05 -10.48
N ALA A 28 15.69 -15.11 -10.29
CA ALA A 28 14.32 -14.99 -9.82
C ALA A 28 14.24 -14.37 -8.41
N GLN A 29 15.15 -14.76 -7.52
CA GLN A 29 15.22 -14.23 -6.17
C GLN A 29 15.61 -12.75 -6.17
N THR A 30 16.58 -12.35 -7.01
CA THR A 30 17.02 -10.96 -7.16
C THR A 30 15.91 -10.09 -7.75
N ALA A 31 15.21 -10.57 -8.78
CA ALA A 31 14.08 -9.84 -9.37
C ALA A 31 12.93 -9.64 -8.37
N THR A 32 12.66 -10.64 -7.54
CA THR A 32 11.64 -10.53 -6.49
C THR A 32 12.05 -9.53 -5.40
N GLU A 33 13.32 -9.48 -5.04
CA GLU A 33 13.84 -8.53 -4.05
C GLU A 33 13.83 -7.09 -4.55
N GLU A 34 14.06 -6.85 -5.84
CA GLU A 34 14.03 -5.50 -6.43
C GLU A 34 12.67 -4.82 -6.23
N PHE A 35 11.57 -5.60 -6.31
CA PHE A 35 10.21 -5.10 -6.11
C PHE A 35 9.77 -5.14 -4.66
N ARG A 36 10.52 -5.79 -3.77
CA ARG A 36 10.17 -5.89 -2.37
C ARG A 36 10.40 -4.56 -1.67
N VAL A 37 9.33 -4.02 -1.08
CA VAL A 37 9.44 -2.84 -0.22
C VAL A 37 9.99 -3.29 1.14
N LYS A 38 11.18 -2.81 1.50
CA LYS A 38 11.74 -3.02 2.84
C LYS A 38 11.06 -2.07 3.81
N ARG A 39 10.56 -2.61 4.92
CA ARG A 39 9.94 -1.84 6.00
C ARG A 39 10.53 -2.28 7.33
N GLU A 40 10.70 -1.31 8.24
CA GLU A 40 11.13 -1.56 9.60
C GLU A 40 9.91 -1.71 10.52
N GLU A 41 9.93 -2.69 11.41
CA GLU A 41 8.87 -2.95 12.38
C GLU A 41 9.03 -2.10 13.65
N ASN A 42 9.34 -0.83 13.48
CA ASN A 42 9.45 0.13 14.57
C ASN A 42 8.40 1.23 14.35
N PHE A 43 7.30 1.15 15.11
CA PHE A 43 6.12 2.00 14.96
C PHE A 43 6.05 3.06 16.07
N GLU A 44 7.18 3.69 16.36
CA GLU A 44 7.27 4.73 17.37
C GLU A 44 7.68 6.08 16.76
N PHE A 45 7.17 7.14 17.33
CA PHE A 45 7.60 8.49 17.00
C PHE A 45 8.83 8.89 17.82
N VAL A 46 9.82 9.51 17.16
CA VAL A 46 10.86 10.32 17.81
C VAL A 46 10.25 11.67 18.17
N GLN A 47 9.58 12.31 17.21
CA GLN A 47 8.80 13.52 17.41
C GLN A 47 7.36 13.25 17.01
N LYS A 48 6.43 13.41 17.95
CA LYS A 48 4.99 13.28 17.70
C LYS A 48 4.53 14.32 16.69
N PRO A 49 3.46 14.02 15.94
CA PRO A 49 2.91 14.96 14.95
C PRO A 49 2.62 16.32 15.58
N GLN A 50 3.11 17.36 14.92
CA GLN A 50 2.86 18.76 15.22
C GLN A 50 2.20 19.43 14.02
N ILE A 51 1.28 20.32 14.27
CA ILE A 51 0.50 21.01 13.26
C ILE A 51 0.71 22.51 13.44
N THR A 52 1.04 23.18 12.36
CA THR A 52 1.11 24.64 12.30
C THR A 52 0.25 25.13 11.14
N LYS A 53 -0.62 26.11 11.42
CA LYS A 53 -1.48 26.74 10.42
C LYS A 53 -0.72 27.86 9.74
N ASP A 54 -0.77 27.89 8.42
CA ASP A 54 -0.18 28.92 7.58
C ASP A 54 -1.23 29.33 6.51
N GLY A 55 -1.96 30.40 6.80
CA GLY A 55 -3.13 30.78 6.01
C GLY A 55 -4.20 29.69 5.99
N ASN A 56 -4.48 29.18 4.80
CA ASN A 56 -5.43 28.08 4.59
C ASN A 56 -4.78 26.70 4.65
N ASN A 57 -3.46 26.63 4.77
CA ASN A 57 -2.72 25.39 4.80
C ASN A 57 -2.38 24.95 6.23
N PHE A 58 -2.30 23.65 6.42
CA PHE A 58 -1.88 23.03 7.66
C PHE A 58 -0.61 22.23 7.40
N ASN A 59 0.49 22.69 7.99
CA ASN A 59 1.78 22.00 7.91
C ASN A 59 1.84 20.95 9.03
N ILE A 60 2.00 19.69 8.65
CA ILE A 60 2.08 18.52 9.52
C ILE A 60 3.52 18.07 9.52
N SER A 61 4.16 18.06 10.70
CA SER A 61 5.54 17.60 10.84
C SER A 61 5.64 16.54 11.92
N PHE A 62 6.41 15.48 11.67
CA PHE A 62 6.68 14.40 12.61
C PHE A 62 7.99 13.69 12.26
N GLU A 63 8.51 12.91 13.22
CA GLU A 63 9.68 12.06 13.01
C GLU A 63 9.41 10.65 13.55
N THR A 64 9.74 9.64 12.74
CA THR A 64 9.60 8.22 13.11
C THR A 64 10.94 7.62 13.52
N LYS A 65 10.92 6.61 14.39
CA LYS A 65 12.13 5.84 14.73
C LYS A 65 12.55 4.91 13.60
N GLY A 66 11.60 4.37 12.83
CA GLY A 66 11.84 3.41 11.75
C GLY A 66 11.28 3.88 10.41
N LEU A 67 11.79 3.29 9.32
CA LEU A 67 11.22 3.43 7.97
C LEU A 67 10.04 2.46 7.85
N CYS A 68 8.93 2.79 8.48
CA CYS A 68 7.71 1.99 8.57
C CYS A 68 6.60 2.51 7.66
N ASP A 69 5.46 1.81 7.68
CA ASP A 69 4.24 2.29 7.04
C ASP A 69 3.68 3.50 7.80
N VAL A 70 3.28 4.51 7.06
CA VAL A 70 2.65 5.73 7.59
C VAL A 70 1.35 5.98 6.85
N SER A 71 0.31 6.37 7.58
CA SER A 71 -0.97 6.82 7.02
C SER A 71 -1.37 8.12 7.70
N ILE A 72 -1.76 9.12 6.90
CA ILE A 72 -2.21 10.44 7.38
C ILE A 72 -3.63 10.67 6.88
N ALA A 73 -4.54 10.89 7.80
CA ALA A 73 -5.94 11.21 7.52
C ALA A 73 -6.39 12.44 8.30
N ILE A 74 -7.33 13.17 7.73
CA ILE A 74 -8.01 14.31 8.36
C ILE A 74 -9.40 13.85 8.75
N GLU A 75 -9.75 13.99 10.01
CA GLU A 75 -11.02 13.55 10.58
C GLU A 75 -11.82 14.76 11.12
N ASN A 76 -13.13 14.70 10.94
CA ASN A 76 -14.02 15.65 11.60
C ASN A 76 -14.17 15.33 13.11
N PRO A 77 -14.83 16.19 13.91
CA PRO A 77 -15.02 15.93 15.34
C PRO A 77 -15.76 14.62 15.67
N GLU A 78 -16.57 14.12 14.74
CA GLU A 78 -17.32 12.85 14.88
C GLU A 78 -16.47 11.63 14.53
N GLY A 79 -15.20 11.82 14.12
CA GLY A 79 -14.27 10.74 13.76
C GLY A 79 -14.41 10.24 12.32
N LYS A 80 -15.24 10.91 11.49
CA LYS A 80 -15.35 10.58 10.07
C LYS A 80 -14.16 11.16 9.30
N ILE A 81 -13.52 10.33 8.46
CA ILE A 81 -12.44 10.78 7.59
C ILE A 81 -13.00 11.69 6.50
N LEU A 82 -12.44 12.90 6.40
CA LEU A 82 -12.74 13.88 5.34
C LEU A 82 -11.71 13.82 4.23
N ARG A 83 -10.44 13.53 4.55
CA ARG A 83 -9.34 13.45 3.60
C ARG A 83 -8.38 12.33 3.96
N HIS A 84 -8.13 11.45 2.99
CA HIS A 84 -6.99 10.54 3.01
C HIS A 84 -5.80 11.25 2.38
N LEU A 85 -4.92 11.81 3.21
CA LEU A 85 -3.85 12.68 2.71
C LEU A 85 -2.75 11.88 2.02
N VAL A 86 -2.28 10.82 2.68
CA VAL A 86 -1.29 9.90 2.13
C VAL A 86 -1.23 8.61 2.94
N SER A 87 -0.90 7.51 2.26
CA SER A 87 -0.56 6.24 2.89
C SER A 87 0.58 5.58 2.12
N GLY A 88 1.61 5.09 2.81
CA GLY A 88 2.73 4.41 2.19
C GLY A 88 3.86 4.09 3.14
N VAL A 89 4.87 3.39 2.63
CA VAL A 89 6.07 3.02 3.38
C VAL A 89 7.12 4.10 3.22
N LEU A 90 7.70 4.53 4.33
CA LEU A 90 8.86 5.43 4.31
C LEU A 90 10.08 4.74 3.69
N GLY A 91 10.94 5.50 3.04
CA GLY A 91 12.15 4.98 2.40
C GLY A 91 12.32 5.46 0.97
N PRO A 92 13.10 4.75 0.14
CA PRO A 92 13.44 5.19 -1.22
C PRO A 92 12.22 5.25 -2.15
N LYS A 93 11.19 4.44 -1.90
CA LYS A 93 9.95 4.36 -2.69
C LYS A 93 8.76 5.06 -2.01
N ALA A 94 9.01 5.93 -1.02
CA ALA A 94 7.94 6.67 -0.35
C ALA A 94 7.10 7.47 -1.38
N PRO A 95 5.76 7.33 -1.36
CA PRO A 95 4.90 8.07 -2.27
C PRO A 95 4.85 9.56 -1.90
N ALA A 96 4.65 10.42 -2.88
CA ALA A 96 4.38 11.83 -2.58
C ALA A 96 3.06 11.96 -1.79
N PRO A 97 2.96 12.89 -0.85
CA PRO A 97 3.89 13.96 -0.47
C PRO A 97 4.93 13.57 0.60
N LEU A 98 5.10 12.29 0.96
CA LEU A 98 6.12 11.88 1.92
C LEU A 98 7.53 12.10 1.36
N GLN A 99 8.46 12.51 2.24
CA GLN A 99 9.87 12.68 1.89
C GLN A 99 10.57 11.32 1.76
N LYS A 100 11.25 11.13 0.62
CA LYS A 100 12.02 9.90 0.36
C LYS A 100 13.27 9.81 1.24
N ASN A 101 13.60 8.59 1.65
CA ASN A 101 14.80 8.30 2.46
C ASN A 101 14.92 9.14 3.74
N SER A 102 13.80 9.56 4.33
CA SER A 102 13.76 10.40 5.52
C SER A 102 12.82 9.83 6.56
N LYS A 103 13.21 9.89 7.81
CA LYS A 103 12.37 9.63 8.98
C LYS A 103 11.64 10.91 9.44
N VAL A 104 12.18 12.07 9.09
CA VAL A 104 11.53 13.37 9.30
C VAL A 104 10.60 13.63 8.13
N GLN A 105 9.34 13.88 8.43
CA GLN A 105 8.29 14.09 7.45
C GLN A 105 7.64 15.47 7.63
N LYS A 106 7.34 16.11 6.49
CA LYS A 106 6.61 17.37 6.44
C LYS A 106 5.58 17.27 5.33
N VAL A 107 4.32 17.28 5.68
CA VAL A 107 3.21 17.14 4.75
C VAL A 107 2.26 18.30 4.93
N VAL A 108 1.68 18.80 3.85
CA VAL A 108 0.77 19.93 3.86
C VAL A 108 -0.63 19.45 3.49
N TRP A 109 -1.62 19.85 4.30
CA TRP A 109 -3.03 19.75 3.94
C TRP A 109 -3.55 21.12 3.52
N ASP A 110 -4.17 21.20 2.36
CA ASP A 110 -4.70 22.43 1.74
C ASP A 110 -6.12 22.80 2.18
N GLY A 111 -6.69 22.07 3.15
CA GLY A 111 -8.04 22.30 3.68
C GLY A 111 -9.16 21.69 2.83
N LYS A 112 -8.84 20.83 1.86
CA LYS A 112 -9.85 20.13 1.03
C LYS A 112 -10.12 18.73 1.52
N ASN A 113 -11.32 18.24 1.20
CA ASN A 113 -11.72 16.83 1.39
C ASN A 113 -11.26 15.95 0.23
N ASP A 114 -11.63 14.65 0.23
CA ASP A 114 -11.29 13.69 -0.83
C ASP A 114 -11.90 14.03 -2.19
N GLN A 115 -13.00 14.81 -2.25
CA GLN A 115 -13.61 15.30 -3.47
C GLN A 115 -13.00 16.62 -3.97
N GLU A 116 -11.86 17.07 -3.43
CA GLU A 116 -11.20 18.33 -3.76
C GLU A 116 -12.03 19.58 -3.42
N ILE A 117 -13.02 19.46 -2.53
CA ILE A 117 -13.87 20.56 -2.06
C ILE A 117 -13.30 21.10 -0.75
N TYR A 118 -13.20 22.42 -0.62
CA TYR A 118 -12.76 23.04 0.63
C TYR A 118 -13.73 22.76 1.77
N VAL A 119 -13.17 22.27 2.87
CA VAL A 119 -13.90 22.13 4.14
C VAL A 119 -14.20 23.53 4.66
N LYS A 120 -15.43 23.75 5.15
CA LYS A 120 -15.84 25.06 5.74
C LYS A 120 -14.90 25.45 6.88
N ASP A 121 -14.61 26.75 7.00
CA ASP A 121 -13.60 27.25 7.94
C ASP A 121 -13.83 26.79 9.39
N ALA A 122 -15.08 26.86 9.86
CA ALA A 122 -15.43 26.42 11.22
C ALA A 122 -15.20 24.91 11.43
N ASP A 123 -15.53 24.10 10.44
CA ASP A 123 -15.35 22.65 10.50
C ASP A 123 -13.88 22.28 10.33
N ARG A 124 -13.15 23.01 9.48
CA ARG A 124 -11.73 22.79 9.20
C ARG A 124 -10.84 23.00 10.44
N ASP A 125 -11.11 24.06 11.20
CA ASP A 125 -10.36 24.36 12.41
C ASP A 125 -10.67 23.38 13.56
N ALA A 126 -11.81 22.66 13.47
CA ALA A 126 -12.18 21.60 14.41
C ALA A 126 -11.68 20.21 14.00
N CYS A 127 -11.07 20.06 12.80
CA CYS A 127 -10.57 18.78 12.31
C CYS A 127 -9.39 18.26 13.15
N THR A 128 -9.35 16.94 13.28
CA THR A 128 -8.22 16.20 13.85
C THR A 128 -7.36 15.62 12.77
N ILE A 129 -6.05 15.78 12.88
CA ILE A 129 -5.09 15.15 11.97
C ILE A 129 -4.55 13.89 12.62
N ARG A 130 -4.89 12.73 12.05
CA ARG A 130 -4.43 11.45 12.53
C ARG A 130 -3.24 10.97 11.72
N VAL A 131 -2.11 10.76 12.38
CA VAL A 131 -0.92 10.10 11.81
C VAL A 131 -0.80 8.73 12.47
N SER A 132 -0.91 7.68 11.67
CA SER A 132 -0.83 6.29 12.11
C SER A 132 0.45 5.66 11.59
N LEU A 133 1.14 4.89 12.44
CA LEU A 133 2.32 4.11 12.09
C LEU A 133 1.98 2.62 12.07
N GLY A 134 2.49 1.93 11.05
CA GLY A 134 2.25 0.51 10.82
C GLY A 134 0.91 0.22 10.16
N LEU A 135 0.81 -0.98 9.58
CA LEU A 135 -0.44 -1.50 9.03
C LEU A 135 -1.10 -2.37 10.11
N LYS A 136 -2.37 -2.07 10.40
CA LYS A 136 -3.22 -2.87 11.29
C LYS A 136 -4.49 -3.27 10.53
N PRO A 137 -4.38 -4.18 9.53
CA PRO A 137 -5.54 -4.62 8.78
C PRO A 137 -6.51 -5.33 9.73
N GLN A 138 -7.78 -4.98 9.63
CA GLN A 138 -8.88 -5.67 10.30
C GLN A 138 -9.78 -6.25 9.24
N PHE A 139 -10.21 -7.50 9.46
CA PHE A 139 -11.22 -8.08 8.60
C PHE A 139 -12.57 -7.47 8.98
N GLU A 140 -13.21 -6.78 8.04
CA GLU A 140 -14.55 -6.21 8.26
C GLU A 140 -15.62 -7.16 7.72
N LYS A 141 -15.57 -7.44 6.43
CA LYS A 141 -16.55 -8.31 5.78
C LYS A 141 -16.01 -8.90 4.48
N THR A 142 -16.61 -9.95 3.99
CA THR A 142 -16.42 -10.42 2.62
C THR A 142 -17.47 -9.80 1.70
N MET A 143 -17.08 -9.53 0.45
CA MET A 143 -18.02 -9.09 -0.60
C MET A 143 -19.00 -10.21 -1.01
N PHE A 144 -18.74 -11.44 -0.55
CA PHE A 144 -19.59 -12.60 -0.81
C PHE A 144 -19.95 -13.28 0.49
N TRP A 145 -21.12 -13.88 0.54
CA TRP A 145 -21.60 -14.71 1.63
C TRP A 145 -20.72 -15.96 1.87
N SER A 146 -19.92 -16.37 0.87
CA SER A 146 -18.99 -17.46 0.96
C SER A 146 -17.62 -17.08 0.41
N PRO A 147 -16.51 -17.30 1.13
CA PRO A 147 -15.16 -17.02 0.65
C PRO A 147 -14.76 -17.93 -0.52
N TYR A 148 -15.49 -19.02 -0.76
CA TYR A 148 -15.27 -19.94 -1.86
C TYR A 148 -15.99 -19.53 -3.16
N GLN A 149 -16.95 -18.63 -3.08
CA GLN A 149 -17.61 -18.08 -4.26
C GLN A 149 -16.83 -16.86 -4.75
N ARG A 150 -16.14 -17.05 -5.84
CA ARG A 150 -15.37 -15.99 -6.50
C ARG A 150 -16.24 -15.30 -7.55
N ILE A 151 -15.92 -14.03 -7.79
CA ILE A 151 -16.36 -13.34 -9.01
C ILE A 151 -15.84 -14.17 -10.19
N GLY A 152 -16.74 -14.55 -11.07
CA GLY A 152 -16.43 -15.53 -12.12
C GLY A 152 -15.53 -15.03 -13.24
N SER A 153 -15.13 -13.76 -13.24
CA SER A 153 -14.23 -13.16 -14.23
C SER A 153 -12.77 -13.25 -13.79
N LYS A 154 -11.87 -13.39 -14.76
CA LYS A 154 -10.42 -13.31 -14.52
C LYS A 154 -9.98 -11.90 -14.16
N THR A 155 -10.70 -10.88 -14.62
CA THR A 155 -10.42 -9.46 -14.41
C THR A 155 -11.73 -8.72 -14.12
N PRO A 156 -12.21 -8.72 -12.86
CA PRO A 156 -13.35 -7.91 -12.49
C PRO A 156 -13.03 -6.42 -12.62
N VAL A 157 -13.99 -5.65 -13.09
CA VAL A 157 -13.91 -4.18 -13.08
C VAL A 157 -14.52 -3.69 -11.78
N LEU A 158 -13.78 -2.88 -11.06
CA LEU A 158 -14.20 -2.26 -9.80
C LEU A 158 -14.29 -0.74 -10.01
N SER A 159 -15.33 -0.13 -9.50
CA SER A 159 -15.50 1.32 -9.47
C SER A 159 -16.06 1.74 -8.12
N ALA A 160 -15.43 2.72 -7.50
CA ALA A 160 -15.96 3.33 -6.29
C ALA A 160 -17.03 4.38 -6.66
N CYS A 161 -18.09 4.46 -5.85
CA CYS A 161 -19.12 5.49 -5.89
C CYS A 161 -19.49 5.89 -4.45
N ASP A 162 -20.30 6.94 -4.31
CA ASP A 162 -20.69 7.45 -2.99
C ASP A 162 -21.46 6.43 -2.16
N GLU A 163 -22.19 5.51 -2.82
CA GLU A 163 -22.98 4.46 -2.18
C GLU A 163 -22.16 3.21 -1.83
N GLY A 164 -20.91 3.08 -2.35
CA GLY A 164 -20.09 1.90 -2.12
C GLY A 164 -19.19 1.53 -3.28
N VAL A 165 -19.06 0.22 -3.53
CA VAL A 165 -18.22 -0.31 -4.61
C VAL A 165 -19.06 -1.02 -5.64
N LEU A 166 -19.02 -0.56 -6.89
CA LEU A 166 -19.59 -1.24 -8.05
C LEU A 166 -18.61 -2.30 -8.56
N VAL A 167 -19.10 -3.52 -8.72
CA VAL A 167 -18.33 -4.65 -9.23
C VAL A 167 -19.01 -5.22 -10.47
N PHE A 168 -18.28 -5.25 -11.58
CA PHE A 168 -18.70 -5.91 -12.81
C PHE A 168 -17.81 -7.13 -13.07
N ASP A 169 -18.41 -8.32 -13.13
CA ASP A 169 -17.66 -9.57 -13.30
C ASP A 169 -17.50 -10.04 -14.74
N GLY A 170 -18.07 -9.31 -15.71
CA GLY A 170 -17.89 -9.56 -17.14
C GLY A 170 -18.68 -10.73 -17.72
N ARG A 171 -19.60 -11.33 -16.95
CA ARG A 171 -20.39 -12.49 -17.40
C ARG A 171 -21.89 -12.20 -17.42
N GLY A 172 -22.42 -11.78 -18.58
CA GLY A 172 -23.87 -11.62 -18.79
C GLY A 172 -24.45 -10.30 -18.31
N VAL A 173 -25.78 -10.19 -18.35
CA VAL A 173 -26.49 -8.91 -18.17
C VAL A 173 -26.72 -8.54 -16.71
N ASP A 174 -26.61 -9.51 -15.78
CA ASP A 174 -26.96 -9.33 -14.36
C ASP A 174 -25.74 -9.26 -13.43
N HIS A 175 -24.58 -8.92 -13.96
CA HIS A 175 -23.31 -9.05 -13.23
C HIS A 175 -22.72 -7.71 -12.74
N LEU A 176 -23.51 -6.64 -12.75
CA LEU A 176 -23.18 -5.40 -12.05
C LEU A 176 -23.78 -5.47 -10.64
N ARG A 177 -22.93 -5.41 -9.63
CA ARG A 177 -23.34 -5.46 -8.21
C ARG A 177 -22.81 -4.25 -7.48
N LEU A 178 -23.67 -3.65 -6.67
CA LEU A 178 -23.27 -2.62 -5.71
C LEU A 178 -23.08 -3.30 -4.35
N PHE A 179 -21.91 -3.05 -3.74
CA PHE A 179 -21.63 -3.40 -2.35
C PHE A 179 -21.60 -2.09 -1.56
N ASP A 180 -22.60 -1.88 -0.74
CA ASP A 180 -22.72 -0.74 0.15
C ASP A 180 -21.75 -0.80 1.33
N HIS A 181 -21.62 0.31 2.04
CA HIS A 181 -20.71 0.46 3.21
C HIS A 181 -21.15 -0.38 4.42
#